data_d888424b3d73049ece68957096c12383
#
_entry.id   d888424b3d73049ece68957096c12383
#
_cell.length_a   1.000
_cell.length_b   1.000
_cell.length_c   1.000
_cell.angle_alpha   90.00
_cell.angle_beta   90.00
_cell.angle_gamma   90.00
#
_symmetry.space_group_name_H-M   'P 1'
#
loop_
_entity.id
_entity.type
_entity.pdbx_description
1 polymer ?
#
loop_
_entity_poly.entity_id
_entity_poly.type
_entity_poly.pdbx_seq_one_letter_code
_entity_poly.pdbx_strand_id
1 'polypeptide(L)'
;MLRAASIRLFLCGDVMTGRGIDQVLPHPSDPTLHEPCIRDARRYVKLAESVSGAIPRQAKFDYIWGDAKAELDRAAVDLRVINLESGITSSQDYWRGKRIHYRMHPRNIDCIIAARIDCCCLANNHILDWGYKGLAETLRTLDAANIAHAGAGRDAAEAAAPAVCDLPGKGRVLVFSYGSPTSGVPWEWAATAHRPGINFLEDTSKKTAHYIAGEMRSFSQDRDVIVASIHWGENWGYKLTDEETGFAHQLIEEGIAVVHGHSSHHVKAAEIHNRRLILYGCGDFLNDYEGISGYEAFRSDLTLMYLATIDPQQGQLLEARLVPMHVERFRLNRVGEADARWLCDLLNQLGAPLGTRAELAPDHAITLRSSRG
;
A
#
# COMPACT_ATOMS: atom_id res chain seq x y z
N MET A 1 -16.06 -23.47 23.94
CA MET A 1 -15.58 -23.40 22.56
C MET A 1 -14.40 -22.43 22.54
N LEU A 2 -13.20 -22.89 22.19
CA LEU A 2 -12.06 -22.03 21.92
C LEU A 2 -12.47 -21.12 20.77
N ARG A 3 -12.43 -19.79 20.94
CA ARG A 3 -12.58 -18.84 19.83
C ARG A 3 -11.51 -19.23 18.80
N ALA A 4 -11.93 -19.51 17.57
CA ALA A 4 -11.00 -19.71 16.46
C ALA A 4 -10.04 -18.50 16.46
N ALA A 5 -8.74 -18.78 16.35
CA ALA A 5 -7.74 -17.72 16.37
C ALA A 5 -7.93 -16.84 15.14
N SER A 6 -8.37 -15.59 15.32
CA SER A 6 -8.50 -14.61 14.24
C SER A 6 -7.14 -14.08 13.83
N ILE A 7 -7.02 -13.64 12.57
CA ILE A 7 -5.84 -12.97 12.03
C ILE A 7 -6.12 -11.48 11.93
N ARG A 8 -5.28 -10.65 12.52
CA ARG A 8 -5.36 -9.19 12.42
C ARG A 8 -4.29 -8.67 11.47
N LEU A 9 -4.74 -8.12 10.35
CA LEU A 9 -3.90 -7.52 9.32
C LEU A 9 -3.82 -6.01 9.52
N PHE A 10 -2.65 -5.44 9.29
CA PHE A 10 -2.50 -4.02 8.96
C PHE A 10 -2.27 -3.90 7.47
N LEU A 11 -3.05 -3.04 6.83
CA LEU A 11 -2.92 -2.65 5.44
C LEU A 11 -2.89 -1.12 5.38
N CYS A 12 -2.20 -0.57 4.41
CA CYS A 12 -2.20 0.86 4.15
C CYS A 12 -1.99 1.14 2.65
N GLY A 13 -2.12 2.38 2.26
CA GLY A 13 -1.80 2.82 0.92
C GLY A 13 -0.30 2.94 0.65
N ASP A 14 0.04 3.82 -0.27
CA ASP A 14 1.37 3.91 -0.84
C ASP A 14 2.40 4.45 0.16
N VAL A 15 3.48 3.72 0.35
CA VAL A 15 4.60 4.11 1.21
C VAL A 15 5.76 4.52 0.31
N MET A 16 5.88 5.83 0.11
CA MET A 16 6.87 6.44 -0.77
C MET A 16 8.05 6.97 0.06
N THR A 17 9.07 6.15 0.24
CA THR A 17 10.26 6.49 1.05
C THR A 17 11.36 7.20 0.27
N GLY A 18 11.13 7.50 -1.01
CA GLY A 18 12.09 8.15 -1.91
C GLY A 18 12.15 9.68 -1.76
N ARG A 19 12.90 10.32 -2.64
CA ARG A 19 13.04 11.77 -2.79
C ARG A 19 13.25 12.52 -1.46
N GLY A 20 12.34 13.42 -1.07
CA GLY A 20 12.44 14.24 0.14
C GLY A 20 12.56 13.43 1.42
N ILE A 21 11.84 12.33 1.54
CA ILE A 21 11.90 11.45 2.72
C ILE A 21 13.27 10.79 2.83
N ASP A 22 13.82 10.23 1.76
CA ASP A 22 15.17 9.65 1.76
C ASP A 22 16.23 10.70 2.17
N GLN A 23 16.04 11.98 1.78
CA GLN A 23 16.98 13.05 2.08
C GLN A 23 17.03 13.46 3.57
N VAL A 24 16.03 13.10 4.36
CA VAL A 24 16.03 13.37 5.82
C VAL A 24 16.43 12.16 6.64
N LEU A 25 16.50 10.96 6.05
CA LEU A 25 16.96 9.73 6.70
C LEU A 25 18.49 9.71 6.88
N PRO A 26 19.04 8.79 7.69
CA PRO A 26 20.49 8.79 8.05
C PRO A 26 21.43 8.60 6.86
N HIS A 27 20.99 7.96 5.78
CA HIS A 27 21.83 7.60 4.64
C HIS A 27 21.19 8.06 3.32
N PRO A 28 21.11 9.37 3.02
CA PRO A 28 20.44 9.85 1.82
C PRO A 28 21.15 9.40 0.54
N SER A 29 20.34 9.08 -0.47
CA SER A 29 20.83 8.89 -1.84
C SER A 29 21.36 10.19 -2.44
N ASP A 30 22.07 10.08 -3.58
CA ASP A 30 22.36 11.24 -4.42
C ASP A 30 21.04 12.00 -4.70
N PRO A 31 20.97 13.31 -4.39
CA PRO A 31 19.74 14.09 -4.51
C PRO A 31 19.33 14.39 -5.96
N THR A 32 20.14 14.05 -6.95
CA THR A 32 19.87 14.32 -8.36
C THR A 32 18.59 13.61 -8.82
N LEU A 33 17.65 14.41 -9.36
CA LEU A 33 16.40 13.95 -9.93
C LEU A 33 16.35 14.19 -11.44
N HIS A 34 15.64 13.31 -12.15
CA HIS A 34 15.42 13.42 -13.60
C HIS A 34 14.02 13.94 -13.95
N GLU A 35 13.37 14.60 -12.98
CA GLU A 35 12.03 15.18 -13.12
C GLU A 35 12.06 16.50 -13.91
N PRO A 36 10.97 16.87 -14.59
CA PRO A 36 10.93 18.09 -15.41
C PRO A 36 11.13 19.40 -14.62
N CYS A 37 10.51 19.48 -13.43
CA CYS A 37 10.43 20.74 -12.68
C CYS A 37 11.43 20.81 -11.51
N ILE A 38 11.72 19.67 -10.86
CA ILE A 38 12.59 19.60 -9.69
C ILE A 38 13.76 18.66 -10.00
N ARG A 39 14.98 19.17 -9.89
CA ARG A 39 16.22 18.45 -10.21
C ARG A 39 17.01 18.00 -8.99
N ASP A 40 16.54 18.34 -7.82
CA ASP A 40 17.21 18.08 -6.55
C ASP A 40 16.17 17.68 -5.49
N ALA A 41 16.26 16.46 -4.97
CA ALA A 41 15.32 15.90 -3.98
C ALA A 41 15.23 16.73 -2.69
N ARG A 42 16.29 17.44 -2.32
CA ARG A 42 16.30 18.35 -1.15
C ARG A 42 15.33 19.52 -1.30
N ARG A 43 14.84 19.79 -2.53
CA ARG A 43 13.83 20.80 -2.75
C ARG A 43 12.47 20.40 -2.18
N TYR A 44 12.13 19.11 -2.22
CA TYR A 44 10.91 18.61 -1.57
C TYR A 44 10.94 18.83 -0.06
N VAL A 45 12.12 18.62 0.56
CA VAL A 45 12.28 18.92 2.00
C VAL A 45 12.03 20.40 2.28
N LYS A 46 12.57 21.30 1.45
CA LYS A 46 12.36 22.75 1.60
C LYS A 46 10.90 23.17 1.37
N LEU A 47 10.19 22.52 0.45
CA LEU A 47 8.76 22.75 0.23
C LEU A 47 7.97 22.36 1.48
N ALA A 48 8.18 21.17 2.00
CA ALA A 48 7.54 20.71 3.24
C ALA A 48 7.87 21.63 4.43
N GLU A 49 9.13 22.03 4.60
CA GLU A 49 9.54 22.94 5.67
C GLU A 49 8.88 24.34 5.56
N SER A 50 8.60 24.80 4.35
CA SER A 50 7.94 26.10 4.16
C SER A 50 6.48 26.12 4.60
N VAL A 51 5.84 24.96 4.70
CA VAL A 51 4.43 24.79 5.11
C VAL A 51 4.33 24.36 6.56
N SER A 52 5.10 23.35 6.95
CA SER A 52 4.93 22.64 8.22
C SER A 52 6.06 22.89 9.24
N GLY A 53 7.06 23.71 8.86
CA GLY A 53 8.21 24.01 9.72
C GLY A 53 9.35 22.99 9.60
N ALA A 54 10.40 23.18 10.40
CA ALA A 54 11.65 22.43 10.27
C ALA A 54 11.49 20.91 10.41
N ILE A 55 12.15 20.18 9.50
CA ILE A 55 12.23 18.72 9.50
C ILE A 55 13.64 18.29 9.94
N PRO A 56 13.79 17.34 10.88
CA PRO A 56 15.08 16.86 11.31
C PRO A 56 15.92 16.32 10.14
N ARG A 57 17.22 16.59 10.14
CA ARG A 57 18.17 15.91 9.26
C ARG A 57 18.80 14.73 9.97
N GLN A 58 19.13 13.68 9.21
CA GLN A 58 19.58 12.41 9.80
C GLN A 58 18.59 11.94 10.88
N ALA A 59 17.28 12.03 10.55
CA ALA A 59 16.21 11.62 11.42
C ALA A 59 16.35 10.13 11.78
N LYS A 60 15.89 9.74 12.97
CA LYS A 60 15.88 8.33 13.37
C LYS A 60 15.04 7.51 12.36
N PHE A 61 15.37 6.24 12.21
CA PHE A 61 14.67 5.37 11.26
C PHE A 61 13.15 5.23 11.53
N ASP A 62 12.71 5.39 12.77
CA ASP A 62 11.28 5.34 13.13
C ASP A 62 10.56 6.70 12.97
N TYR A 63 11.27 7.77 12.62
CA TYR A 63 10.73 9.12 12.51
C TYR A 63 9.51 9.21 11.60
N ILE A 64 9.61 8.65 10.40
CA ILE A 64 8.57 8.74 9.38
C ILE A 64 7.25 8.06 9.80
N TRP A 65 7.33 7.06 10.65
CA TRP A 65 6.16 6.31 11.15
C TRP A 65 5.43 7.04 12.28
N GLY A 66 6.08 7.93 12.98
CA GLY A 66 5.48 8.79 14.01
C GLY A 66 4.53 8.06 14.94
N ASP A 67 3.29 8.56 15.02
CA ASP A 67 2.25 7.99 15.89
C ASP A 67 1.71 6.65 15.37
N ALA A 68 1.83 6.37 14.05
CA ALA A 68 1.38 5.11 13.46
C ALA A 68 2.11 3.91 14.09
N LYS A 69 3.38 4.05 14.47
CA LYS A 69 4.14 2.98 15.13
C LYS A 69 3.50 2.57 16.47
N ALA A 70 3.12 3.55 17.29
CA ALA A 70 2.46 3.30 18.57
C ALA A 70 1.05 2.67 18.36
N GLU A 71 0.33 3.07 17.32
CA GLU A 71 -0.97 2.47 16.96
C GLU A 71 -0.81 1.02 16.53
N LEU A 72 0.22 0.69 15.72
CA LEU A 72 0.52 -0.70 15.31
C LEU A 72 0.84 -1.59 16.51
N ASP A 73 1.63 -1.08 17.45
CA ASP A 73 1.99 -1.83 18.66
C ASP A 73 0.76 -2.03 19.58
N ARG A 74 -0.11 -1.01 19.70
CA ARG A 74 -1.37 -1.10 20.48
C ARG A 74 -2.37 -2.06 19.84
N ALA A 75 -2.46 -2.07 18.50
CA ALA A 75 -3.41 -2.91 17.77
C ALA A 75 -3.06 -4.40 17.83
N ALA A 76 -1.86 -4.77 18.28
CA ALA A 76 -1.39 -6.16 18.32
C ALA A 76 -1.62 -6.89 16.98
N VAL A 77 -1.14 -6.29 15.90
CA VAL A 77 -1.27 -6.78 14.53
C VAL A 77 -0.44 -8.03 14.34
N ASP A 78 -0.99 -9.03 13.65
CA ASP A 78 -0.31 -10.29 13.34
C ASP A 78 0.56 -10.21 12.08
N LEU A 79 0.15 -9.39 11.11
CA LEU A 79 0.86 -9.18 9.85
C LEU A 79 0.72 -7.74 9.37
N ARG A 80 1.85 -7.12 9.04
CA ARG A 80 1.94 -5.74 8.55
C ARG A 80 2.33 -5.74 7.07
N VAL A 81 1.38 -5.37 6.22
CA VAL A 81 1.55 -5.34 4.76
C VAL A 81 1.47 -3.89 4.28
N ILE A 82 2.42 -3.49 3.44
CA ILE A 82 2.43 -2.16 2.79
C ILE A 82 2.59 -2.31 1.27
N ASN A 83 2.13 -1.32 0.50
CA ASN A 83 2.63 -1.12 -0.85
C ASN A 83 3.88 -0.24 -0.77
N LEU A 84 5.05 -0.80 -1.05
CA LEU A 84 6.30 -0.04 -1.08
C LEU A 84 6.48 0.56 -2.48
N GLU A 85 6.11 1.82 -2.63
CA GLU A 85 6.14 2.54 -3.90
C GLU A 85 7.46 3.31 -4.07
N SER A 86 8.55 2.61 -3.87
CA SER A 86 9.91 3.14 -4.03
C SER A 86 10.88 2.00 -4.26
N GLY A 87 11.80 2.17 -5.20
CA GLY A 87 12.95 1.27 -5.30
C GLY A 87 13.90 1.49 -4.11
N ILE A 88 14.45 0.40 -3.56
CA ILE A 88 15.51 0.45 -2.54
C ILE A 88 16.84 0.20 -3.26
N THR A 89 17.51 1.27 -3.68
CA THR A 89 18.66 1.12 -4.57
C THR A 89 19.61 2.31 -4.56
N SER A 90 20.88 2.03 -4.83
CA SER A 90 21.93 2.99 -5.13
C SER A 90 22.15 3.15 -6.65
N SER A 91 21.41 2.42 -7.50
CA SER A 91 21.51 2.46 -8.95
C SER A 91 21.34 3.88 -9.49
N GLN A 92 22.10 4.22 -10.53
CA GLN A 92 21.96 5.46 -11.30
C GLN A 92 21.29 5.21 -12.67
N ASP A 93 20.84 3.98 -12.92
CA ASP A 93 20.26 3.55 -14.18
C ASP A 93 18.76 3.84 -14.19
N TYR A 94 18.37 5.12 -14.30
CA TYR A 94 16.97 5.52 -14.24
C TYR A 94 16.20 5.13 -15.52
N TRP A 95 14.91 4.83 -15.36
CA TRP A 95 14.02 4.49 -16.47
C TRP A 95 13.72 5.73 -17.31
N ARG A 96 14.26 5.78 -18.52
CA ARG A 96 14.11 6.91 -19.44
C ARG A 96 12.66 7.03 -19.91
N GLY A 97 12.19 8.27 -20.05
CA GLY A 97 10.81 8.57 -20.48
C GLY A 97 9.79 8.63 -19.33
N LYS A 98 10.11 8.12 -18.16
CA LYS A 98 9.32 8.35 -16.96
C LYS A 98 9.62 9.71 -16.35
N ARG A 99 8.59 10.37 -15.76
CA ARG A 99 8.71 11.76 -15.29
C ARG A 99 9.11 11.87 -13.82
N ILE A 100 8.73 10.89 -13.00
CA ILE A 100 8.94 10.87 -11.55
C ILE A 100 9.68 9.58 -11.20
N HIS A 101 10.67 9.69 -10.32
CA HIS A 101 11.51 8.56 -9.94
C HIS A 101 11.71 8.54 -8.42
N TYR A 102 11.27 7.47 -7.77
CA TYR A 102 11.48 7.25 -6.35
C TYR A 102 12.60 6.26 -6.10
N ARG A 103 13.50 6.62 -5.19
CA ARG A 103 14.44 5.66 -4.59
C ARG A 103 14.71 6.02 -3.14
N MET A 104 14.91 4.99 -2.35
CA MET A 104 15.46 5.05 -1.01
C MET A 104 16.83 4.38 -1.03
N HIS A 105 17.81 4.95 -0.33
CA HIS A 105 19.14 4.33 -0.21
C HIS A 105 19.04 2.99 0.53
N PRO A 106 19.73 1.89 0.09
CA PRO A 106 19.63 0.58 0.73
C PRO A 106 19.94 0.55 2.22
N ARG A 107 20.86 1.41 2.68
CA ARG A 107 21.19 1.54 4.12
C ARG A 107 20.08 2.17 4.96
N ASN A 108 19.02 2.67 4.33
CA ASN A 108 17.82 3.17 5.00
C ASN A 108 16.75 2.08 5.19
N ILE A 109 17.02 0.82 4.83
CA ILE A 109 16.10 -0.31 5.05
C ILE A 109 15.62 -0.40 6.51
N ASP A 110 16.45 0.02 7.44
CA ASP A 110 16.12 0.06 8.86
C ASP A 110 14.88 0.92 9.18
N CYS A 111 14.46 1.84 8.29
CA CYS A 111 13.21 2.56 8.48
C CYS A 111 11.99 1.64 8.28
N ILE A 112 12.05 0.67 7.39
CA ILE A 112 11.00 -0.34 7.20
C ILE A 112 11.00 -1.34 8.37
N ILE A 113 12.19 -1.76 8.81
CA ILE A 113 12.38 -2.64 9.97
C ILE A 113 11.85 -1.98 11.26
N ALA A 114 12.05 -0.67 11.44
CA ALA A 114 11.60 0.08 12.61
C ALA A 114 10.09 0.04 12.83
N ALA A 115 9.30 -0.09 11.76
CA ALA A 115 7.86 -0.32 11.82
C ALA A 115 7.49 -1.80 11.87
N ARG A 116 8.45 -2.71 11.87
CA ARG A 116 8.23 -4.17 11.81
C ARG A 116 7.32 -4.55 10.66
N ILE A 117 7.58 -4.01 9.47
CA ILE A 117 6.85 -4.40 8.28
C ILE A 117 7.25 -5.83 7.91
N ASP A 118 6.25 -6.69 7.75
CA ASP A 118 6.42 -8.11 7.46
C ASP A 118 6.45 -8.38 5.96
N CYS A 119 5.64 -7.62 5.18
CA CYS A 119 5.48 -7.83 3.75
C CYS A 119 5.38 -6.53 2.96
N CYS A 120 6.11 -6.45 1.85
CA CYS A 120 6.07 -5.35 0.88
C CYS A 120 5.45 -5.80 -0.44
N CYS A 121 4.35 -5.17 -0.87
CA CYS A 121 3.83 -5.26 -2.22
C CYS A 121 4.66 -4.38 -3.14
N LEU A 122 5.12 -4.91 -4.27
CA LEU A 122 6.07 -4.26 -5.16
C LEU A 122 5.54 -4.03 -6.58
N ALA A 123 4.39 -4.61 -6.94
CA ALA A 123 3.83 -4.43 -8.28
C ALA A 123 3.19 -3.05 -8.39
N ASN A 124 4.00 -2.02 -8.59
CA ASN A 124 3.56 -0.64 -8.73
C ASN A 124 4.36 0.09 -9.82
N ASN A 125 3.96 1.31 -10.12
CA ASN A 125 4.55 2.11 -11.20
C ASN A 125 5.90 2.77 -10.82
N HIS A 126 6.48 2.47 -9.64
CA HIS A 126 7.76 3.05 -9.19
C HIS A 126 8.87 2.04 -8.91
N ILE A 127 8.57 0.74 -8.89
CA ILE A 127 9.56 -0.29 -8.53
C ILE A 127 10.72 -0.41 -9.53
N LEU A 128 10.49 -0.11 -10.80
CA LEU A 128 11.50 -0.13 -11.87
C LEU A 128 11.99 1.28 -12.28
N ASP A 129 11.75 2.30 -11.47
CA ASP A 129 12.23 3.66 -11.73
C ASP A 129 13.74 3.74 -11.98
N TRP A 130 14.49 2.85 -11.36
CA TRP A 130 15.96 2.75 -11.46
C TRP A 130 16.40 1.49 -12.21
N GLY A 131 15.58 1.07 -13.17
CA GLY A 131 15.84 -0.03 -14.08
C GLY A 131 15.92 -1.40 -13.40
N TYR A 132 16.31 -2.38 -14.17
CA TYR A 132 16.42 -3.76 -13.67
C TYR A 132 17.51 -3.93 -12.60
N LYS A 133 18.57 -3.10 -12.62
CA LYS A 133 19.57 -3.09 -11.56
C LYS A 133 18.99 -2.61 -10.23
N GLY A 134 18.15 -1.56 -10.30
CA GLY A 134 17.43 -1.04 -9.15
C GLY A 134 16.48 -2.07 -8.56
N LEU A 135 15.69 -2.74 -9.40
CA LEU A 135 14.81 -3.83 -8.97
C LEU A 135 15.60 -4.96 -8.30
N ALA A 136 16.67 -5.44 -8.94
CA ALA A 136 17.48 -6.53 -8.38
C ALA A 136 18.13 -6.15 -7.03
N GLU A 137 18.52 -4.89 -6.82
CA GLU A 137 19.04 -4.41 -5.54
C GLU A 137 17.93 -4.32 -4.49
N THR A 138 16.73 -3.86 -4.89
CA THR A 138 15.55 -3.81 -4.03
C THR A 138 15.19 -5.19 -3.47
N LEU A 139 15.05 -6.19 -4.35
CA LEU A 139 14.74 -7.57 -3.96
C LEU A 139 15.79 -8.12 -2.98
N ARG A 140 17.09 -7.99 -3.32
CA ARG A 140 18.18 -8.44 -2.43
C ARG A 140 18.18 -7.72 -1.07
N THR A 141 17.82 -6.44 -1.04
CA THR A 141 17.79 -5.67 0.22
C THR A 141 16.65 -6.12 1.12
N LEU A 142 15.46 -6.41 0.56
CA LEU A 142 14.32 -6.97 1.29
C LEU A 142 14.63 -8.39 1.78
N ASP A 143 15.20 -9.25 0.92
CA ASP A 143 15.61 -10.60 1.29
C ASP A 143 16.62 -10.58 2.47
N ALA A 144 17.64 -9.73 2.39
CA ALA A 144 18.65 -9.60 3.44
C ALA A 144 18.07 -9.08 4.77
N ALA A 145 16.99 -8.32 4.71
CA ALA A 145 16.25 -7.83 5.88
C ALA A 145 15.20 -8.82 6.40
N ASN A 146 15.02 -9.98 5.75
CA ASN A 146 13.96 -10.95 6.02
C ASN A 146 12.55 -10.33 5.95
N ILE A 147 12.32 -9.41 5.02
CA ILE A 147 11.01 -8.83 4.72
C ILE A 147 10.45 -9.54 3.50
N ALA A 148 9.30 -10.20 3.68
CA ALA A 148 8.61 -10.86 2.58
C ALA A 148 8.16 -9.83 1.52
N HIS A 149 8.14 -10.24 0.26
CA HIS A 149 7.67 -9.35 -0.81
C HIS A 149 6.95 -10.13 -1.91
N ALA A 150 6.08 -9.46 -2.64
CA ALA A 150 5.32 -10.02 -3.75
C ALA A 150 5.14 -9.00 -4.88
N GLY A 151 4.91 -9.50 -6.08
CA GLY A 151 4.50 -8.68 -7.22
C GLY A 151 5.63 -8.17 -8.09
N ALA A 152 6.89 -8.47 -7.76
CA ALA A 152 8.03 -8.21 -8.63
C ALA A 152 9.07 -9.32 -8.47
N GLY A 153 9.80 -9.64 -9.53
CA GLY A 153 10.73 -10.75 -9.51
C GLY A 153 11.78 -10.70 -10.62
N ARG A 154 12.71 -11.65 -10.57
CA ARG A 154 13.77 -11.86 -11.58
C ARG A 154 13.24 -12.46 -12.87
N ASP A 155 12.05 -13.06 -12.79
CA ASP A 155 11.29 -13.62 -13.91
C ASP A 155 9.77 -13.60 -13.58
N ALA A 156 8.96 -14.06 -14.53
CA ALA A 156 7.51 -14.10 -14.36
C ALA A 156 7.05 -15.03 -13.23
N ALA A 157 7.74 -16.13 -12.99
CA ALA A 157 7.38 -17.09 -11.95
C ALA A 157 7.58 -16.47 -10.57
N GLU A 158 8.71 -15.80 -10.33
CA GLU A 158 8.99 -15.10 -9.09
C GLU A 158 8.05 -13.90 -8.90
N ALA A 159 7.79 -13.11 -9.96
CA ALA A 159 6.88 -11.97 -9.87
C ALA A 159 5.44 -12.37 -9.54
N ALA A 160 4.97 -13.51 -10.03
CA ALA A 160 3.62 -14.02 -9.79
C ALA A 160 3.47 -14.78 -8.45
N ALA A 161 4.58 -15.20 -7.84
CA ALA A 161 4.54 -15.93 -6.59
C ALA A 161 4.02 -15.06 -5.43
N PRO A 162 3.22 -15.62 -4.50
CA PRO A 162 2.80 -14.88 -3.31
C PRO A 162 3.93 -14.75 -2.30
N ALA A 163 3.89 -13.70 -1.50
CA ALA A 163 4.54 -13.70 -0.20
C ALA A 163 3.74 -14.62 0.74
N VAL A 164 4.36 -15.69 1.22
CA VAL A 164 3.75 -16.63 2.17
C VAL A 164 4.18 -16.24 3.58
N CYS A 165 3.23 -15.78 4.40
CA CYS A 165 3.47 -15.34 5.76
C CYS A 165 2.88 -16.36 6.75
N ASP A 166 3.73 -17.13 7.40
CA ASP A 166 3.32 -18.10 8.42
C ASP A 166 3.02 -17.38 9.75
N LEU A 167 1.83 -17.62 10.30
CA LEU A 167 1.39 -17.07 11.58
C LEU A 167 1.21 -18.22 12.59
N PRO A 168 2.16 -18.45 13.48
CA PRO A 168 2.14 -19.60 14.40
C PRO A 168 0.83 -19.71 15.17
N GLY A 169 0.15 -20.85 15.06
CA GLY A 169 -1.12 -21.12 15.70
C GLY A 169 -2.36 -20.49 15.07
N LYS A 170 -2.21 -19.71 13.97
CA LYS A 170 -3.30 -19.02 13.28
C LYS A 170 -3.49 -19.43 11.81
N GLY A 171 -2.48 -20.00 11.17
CA GLY A 171 -2.47 -20.36 9.74
C GLY A 171 -1.50 -19.50 8.94
N ARG A 172 -1.76 -19.37 7.64
CA ARG A 172 -0.92 -18.57 6.72
C ARG A 172 -1.72 -17.46 6.09
N VAL A 173 -1.02 -16.39 5.73
CA VAL A 173 -1.54 -15.35 4.84
C VAL A 173 -0.71 -15.34 3.56
N LEU A 174 -1.37 -15.45 2.43
CA LEU A 174 -0.77 -15.35 1.10
C LEU A 174 -1.07 -13.96 0.55
N VAL A 175 -0.03 -13.18 0.34
CA VAL A 175 -0.16 -11.84 -0.25
C VAL A 175 0.31 -11.89 -1.69
N PHE A 176 -0.61 -11.67 -2.62
CA PHE A 176 -0.31 -11.47 -4.04
C PHE A 176 -0.31 -9.99 -4.36
N SER A 177 0.56 -9.55 -5.25
CA SER A 177 0.60 -8.15 -5.67
C SER A 177 0.59 -8.04 -7.18
N TYR A 178 -0.24 -7.13 -7.70
CA TYR A 178 -0.45 -6.89 -9.13
C TYR A 178 -0.38 -5.40 -9.44
N GLY A 179 0.18 -5.06 -10.60
CA GLY A 179 0.22 -3.69 -11.10
C GLY A 179 -0.46 -3.55 -12.45
N SER A 180 -1.39 -2.60 -12.56
CA SER A 180 -2.21 -2.38 -13.75
C SER A 180 -1.73 -1.17 -14.57
N PRO A 181 -1.88 -1.18 -15.91
CA PRO A 181 -1.60 -0.02 -16.74
C PRO A 181 -2.48 1.19 -16.40
N THR A 182 -3.64 0.98 -15.78
CA THR A 182 -4.53 2.08 -15.34
C THR A 182 -3.91 2.96 -14.24
N SER A 183 -2.91 2.45 -13.52
CA SER A 183 -2.13 3.18 -12.52
C SER A 183 -0.79 3.69 -13.05
N GLY A 184 -0.61 3.75 -14.38
CA GLY A 184 0.62 4.24 -15.00
C GLY A 184 1.77 3.24 -15.02
N VAL A 185 1.53 1.96 -14.75
CA VAL A 185 2.53 0.90 -14.90
C VAL A 185 2.78 0.66 -16.39
N PRO A 186 4.04 0.81 -16.88
CA PRO A 186 4.36 0.56 -18.28
C PRO A 186 4.22 -0.93 -18.65
N TRP A 187 3.70 -1.24 -19.82
CA TRP A 187 3.56 -2.61 -20.34
C TRP A 187 4.89 -3.36 -20.42
N GLU A 188 5.95 -2.65 -20.75
CA GLU A 188 7.30 -3.21 -20.82
C GLU A 188 7.89 -3.64 -19.47
N TRP A 189 7.22 -3.27 -18.36
CA TRP A 189 7.61 -3.69 -17.00
C TRP A 189 7.08 -5.07 -16.63
N ALA A 190 6.18 -5.65 -17.43
CA ALA A 190 5.72 -7.02 -17.23
C ALA A 190 6.91 -7.99 -17.19
N ALA A 191 7.01 -8.80 -16.15
CA ALA A 191 8.00 -9.86 -16.06
C ALA A 191 7.75 -10.91 -17.14
N THR A 192 8.83 -11.51 -17.66
CA THR A 192 8.73 -12.64 -18.60
C THR A 192 9.54 -13.81 -18.05
N ALA A 193 9.50 -14.97 -18.71
CA ALA A 193 10.30 -16.12 -18.31
C ALA A 193 11.83 -15.85 -18.27
N HIS A 194 12.29 -14.78 -18.94
CA HIS A 194 13.71 -14.47 -19.07
C HIS A 194 14.05 -13.00 -18.79
N ARG A 195 13.10 -12.24 -18.23
CA ARG A 195 13.30 -10.82 -17.94
C ARG A 195 12.64 -10.46 -16.61
N PRO A 196 13.39 -9.77 -15.71
CA PRO A 196 12.84 -9.23 -14.49
C PRO A 196 11.69 -8.25 -14.77
N GLY A 197 10.80 -8.11 -13.80
CA GLY A 197 9.69 -7.18 -13.92
C GLY A 197 8.68 -7.36 -12.80
N ILE A 198 7.49 -6.88 -13.06
CA ILE A 198 6.37 -6.98 -12.13
C ILE A 198 5.36 -8.04 -12.56
N ASN A 199 4.53 -8.47 -11.61
CA ASN A 199 3.33 -9.24 -11.86
C ASN A 199 2.26 -8.29 -12.46
N PHE A 200 2.20 -8.29 -13.79
CA PHE A 200 1.44 -7.30 -14.54
C PHE A 200 -0.01 -7.76 -14.74
N LEU A 201 -0.96 -6.89 -14.38
CA LEU A 201 -2.39 -7.09 -14.57
C LEU A 201 -2.83 -6.40 -15.87
N GLU A 202 -3.10 -7.16 -16.90
CA GLU A 202 -3.40 -6.63 -18.25
C GLU A 202 -4.70 -5.83 -18.30
N ASP A 203 -5.75 -6.31 -17.60
CA ASP A 203 -7.05 -5.66 -17.51
C ASP A 203 -7.77 -5.99 -16.20
N THR A 204 -8.88 -5.29 -15.93
CA THR A 204 -9.73 -5.48 -14.76
C THR A 204 -11.09 -6.12 -15.12
N SER A 205 -11.12 -7.00 -16.12
CA SER A 205 -12.31 -7.74 -16.48
C SER A 205 -12.62 -8.85 -15.47
N LYS A 206 -13.90 -9.24 -15.37
CA LYS A 206 -14.31 -10.41 -14.56
C LYS A 206 -13.62 -11.70 -15.00
N LYS A 207 -13.31 -11.82 -16.29
CA LYS A 207 -12.60 -12.99 -16.84
C LYS A 207 -11.18 -13.06 -16.28
N THR A 208 -10.46 -11.93 -16.26
CA THR A 208 -9.12 -11.83 -15.68
C THR A 208 -9.17 -12.08 -14.17
N ALA A 209 -10.17 -11.54 -13.45
CA ALA A 209 -10.36 -11.81 -12.03
C ALA A 209 -10.53 -13.32 -11.74
N HIS A 210 -11.37 -14.00 -12.51
CA HIS A 210 -11.57 -15.45 -12.38
C HIS A 210 -10.27 -16.23 -12.62
N TYR A 211 -9.52 -15.86 -13.67
CA TYR A 211 -8.27 -16.51 -14.02
C TYR A 211 -7.22 -16.35 -12.89
N ILE A 212 -6.93 -15.11 -12.47
CA ILE A 212 -5.92 -14.88 -11.43
C ILE A 212 -6.35 -15.44 -10.07
N ALA A 213 -7.65 -15.45 -9.74
CA ALA A 213 -8.13 -16.09 -8.52
C ALA A 213 -7.88 -17.61 -8.55
N GLY A 214 -8.02 -18.25 -9.72
CA GLY A 214 -7.64 -19.64 -9.93
C GLY A 214 -6.16 -19.89 -9.67
N GLU A 215 -5.29 -19.02 -10.20
CA GLU A 215 -3.85 -19.06 -9.95
C GLU A 215 -3.54 -18.87 -8.46
N MET A 216 -4.12 -17.85 -7.81
CA MET A 216 -3.92 -17.62 -6.36
C MET A 216 -4.29 -18.85 -5.53
N ARG A 217 -5.44 -19.49 -5.86
CA ARG A 217 -5.87 -20.70 -5.14
C ARG A 217 -4.94 -21.89 -5.35
N SER A 218 -4.23 -21.97 -6.48
CA SER A 218 -3.27 -23.06 -6.72
C SER A 218 -2.09 -23.07 -5.74
N PHE A 219 -1.78 -21.93 -5.13
CA PHE A 219 -0.77 -21.79 -4.08
C PHE A 219 -1.33 -22.03 -2.66
N SER A 220 -2.67 -21.97 -2.51
CA SER A 220 -3.30 -21.99 -1.19
C SER A 220 -3.54 -23.40 -0.68
N GLN A 221 -3.59 -23.53 0.63
CA GLN A 221 -4.02 -24.69 1.39
C GLN A 221 -5.28 -24.33 2.19
N ASP A 222 -5.90 -25.35 2.80
CA ASP A 222 -7.05 -25.11 3.67
C ASP A 222 -6.70 -24.11 4.78
N ARG A 223 -7.59 -23.12 4.97
CA ARG A 223 -7.49 -22.04 5.96
C ARG A 223 -6.45 -20.95 5.67
N ASP A 224 -5.90 -20.91 4.49
CA ASP A 224 -5.08 -19.79 4.07
C ASP A 224 -5.95 -18.55 3.83
N VAL A 225 -5.48 -17.42 4.32
CA VAL A 225 -6.10 -16.12 4.03
C VAL A 225 -5.38 -15.51 2.83
N ILE A 226 -6.12 -15.29 1.74
CA ILE A 226 -5.55 -14.69 0.52
C ILE A 226 -5.86 -13.20 0.48
N VAL A 227 -4.81 -12.39 0.31
CA VAL A 227 -4.88 -10.95 0.08
C VAL A 227 -4.41 -10.66 -1.34
N ALA A 228 -5.28 -10.02 -2.14
CA ALA A 228 -4.93 -9.51 -3.46
C ALA A 228 -4.64 -8.01 -3.34
N SER A 229 -3.37 -7.63 -3.42
CA SER A 229 -2.90 -6.24 -3.39
C SER A 229 -2.73 -5.74 -4.82
N ILE A 230 -3.42 -4.65 -5.19
CA ILE A 230 -3.55 -4.23 -6.57
C ILE A 230 -3.28 -2.74 -6.70
N HIS A 231 -2.26 -2.40 -7.47
CA HIS A 231 -1.93 -1.04 -7.85
C HIS A 231 -2.67 -0.68 -9.14
N TRP A 232 -3.81 0.02 -9.02
CA TRP A 232 -4.78 0.23 -10.09
C TRP A 232 -5.50 1.58 -10.02
N GLY A 233 -6.12 1.96 -11.13
CA GLY A 233 -6.95 3.15 -11.24
C GLY A 233 -6.15 4.45 -11.33
N GLU A 234 -6.87 5.55 -11.46
CA GLU A 234 -6.28 6.88 -11.59
C GLU A 234 -5.80 7.44 -10.25
N ASN A 235 -4.78 8.26 -10.29
CA ASN A 235 -4.20 8.94 -9.12
C ASN A 235 -5.22 9.84 -8.39
N TRP A 236 -6.16 10.43 -9.13
CA TRP A 236 -7.12 11.42 -8.61
C TRP A 236 -8.54 11.12 -9.08
N GLY A 237 -9.51 11.34 -8.20
CA GLY A 237 -10.92 11.14 -8.47
C GLY A 237 -11.55 10.02 -7.65
N TYR A 238 -12.82 10.19 -7.28
CA TYR A 238 -13.56 9.28 -6.42
C TYR A 238 -14.38 8.24 -7.17
N LYS A 239 -14.55 8.42 -8.49
CA LYS A 239 -15.36 7.52 -9.29
C LYS A 239 -14.72 6.14 -9.36
N LEU A 240 -15.52 5.11 -9.12
CA LEU A 240 -15.19 3.73 -9.45
C LEU A 240 -15.85 3.38 -10.77
N THR A 241 -15.15 2.61 -11.60
CA THR A 241 -15.74 2.05 -12.82
C THR A 241 -16.52 0.77 -12.52
N ASP A 242 -17.45 0.40 -13.40
CA ASP A 242 -18.14 -0.88 -13.31
C ASP A 242 -17.18 -2.07 -13.47
N GLU A 243 -16.07 -1.85 -14.20
CA GLU A 243 -15.02 -2.85 -14.35
C GLU A 243 -14.26 -3.06 -13.04
N GLU A 244 -13.80 -1.98 -12.35
CA GLU A 244 -13.11 -2.09 -11.07
C GLU A 244 -13.98 -2.77 -10.02
N THR A 245 -15.25 -2.36 -9.90
CA THR A 245 -16.17 -2.98 -8.95
C THR A 245 -16.48 -4.43 -9.30
N GLY A 246 -16.75 -4.71 -10.60
CA GLY A 246 -17.00 -6.06 -11.07
C GLY A 246 -15.82 -7.01 -10.90
N PHE A 247 -14.60 -6.53 -11.10
CA PHE A 247 -13.35 -7.27 -10.88
C PHE A 247 -13.16 -7.61 -9.39
N ALA A 248 -13.30 -6.61 -8.52
CA ALA A 248 -13.15 -6.81 -7.07
C ALA A 248 -14.21 -7.79 -6.53
N HIS A 249 -15.47 -7.64 -6.93
CA HIS A 249 -16.54 -8.56 -6.55
C HIS A 249 -16.23 -9.99 -7.00
N GLN A 250 -15.78 -10.17 -8.25
CA GLN A 250 -15.42 -11.49 -8.76
C GLN A 250 -14.30 -12.14 -7.95
N LEU A 251 -13.26 -11.39 -7.58
CA LEU A 251 -12.20 -11.91 -6.68
C LEU A 251 -12.78 -12.39 -5.35
N ILE A 252 -13.66 -11.60 -4.74
CA ILE A 252 -14.32 -11.96 -3.48
C ILE A 252 -15.18 -13.23 -3.63
N GLU A 253 -15.95 -13.34 -4.72
CA GLU A 253 -16.79 -14.50 -5.03
C GLU A 253 -15.94 -15.76 -5.25
N GLU A 254 -14.74 -15.63 -5.78
CA GLU A 254 -13.75 -16.70 -5.93
C GLU A 254 -13.01 -17.07 -4.63
N GLY A 255 -13.33 -16.43 -3.51
CA GLY A 255 -12.81 -16.79 -2.20
C GLY A 255 -11.64 -15.96 -1.69
N ILE A 256 -11.21 -14.91 -2.42
CA ILE A 256 -10.19 -13.99 -1.93
C ILE A 256 -10.73 -13.24 -0.69
N ALA A 257 -9.96 -13.21 0.40
CA ALA A 257 -10.41 -12.68 1.68
C ALA A 257 -10.38 -11.14 1.71
N VAL A 258 -9.37 -10.53 1.08
CA VAL A 258 -9.20 -9.06 1.03
C VAL A 258 -8.71 -8.64 -0.35
N VAL A 259 -9.36 -7.63 -0.92
CA VAL A 259 -8.84 -6.86 -2.05
C VAL A 259 -8.26 -5.57 -1.47
N HIS A 260 -6.96 -5.36 -1.66
CA HIS A 260 -6.20 -4.23 -1.15
C HIS A 260 -5.76 -3.35 -2.32
N GLY A 261 -6.57 -2.34 -2.66
CA GLY A 261 -6.32 -1.41 -3.76
C GLY A 261 -5.52 -0.18 -3.31
N HIS A 262 -4.62 0.27 -4.16
CA HIS A 262 -3.79 1.45 -3.97
C HIS A 262 -3.45 2.11 -5.32
N SER A 263 -2.62 3.12 -5.39
CA SER A 263 -2.31 4.02 -6.51
C SER A 263 -2.99 5.40 -6.44
N SER A 264 -4.22 5.50 -5.89
CA SER A 264 -4.84 6.80 -5.69
C SER A 264 -4.10 7.57 -4.59
N HIS A 265 -3.75 8.83 -4.87
CA HIS A 265 -3.07 9.68 -3.88
C HIS A 265 -4.02 10.26 -2.82
N HIS A 266 -5.18 9.66 -2.65
CA HIS A 266 -6.21 10.00 -1.65
C HIS A 266 -7.05 8.77 -1.32
N VAL A 267 -7.70 8.80 -0.17
CA VAL A 267 -8.61 7.73 0.27
C VAL A 267 -9.81 7.63 -0.67
N LYS A 268 -10.08 6.43 -1.21
CA LYS A 268 -11.27 6.08 -2.01
C LYS A 268 -12.26 5.24 -1.19
N ALA A 269 -13.26 4.66 -1.87
CA ALA A 269 -14.26 3.82 -1.24
C ALA A 269 -13.65 2.56 -0.58
N ALA A 270 -14.29 2.13 0.49
CA ALA A 270 -14.12 0.81 1.08
C ALA A 270 -15.48 0.09 1.11
N GLU A 271 -15.48 -1.20 0.85
CA GLU A 271 -16.69 -2.01 0.76
C GLU A 271 -16.56 -3.29 1.60
N ILE A 272 -17.67 -3.68 2.24
CA ILE A 272 -17.83 -5.02 2.80
C ILE A 272 -18.77 -5.80 1.88
N HIS A 273 -18.19 -6.59 0.97
CA HIS A 273 -18.90 -7.42 0.02
C HIS A 273 -18.86 -8.90 0.44
N ASN A 274 -19.99 -9.57 0.54
CA ASN A 274 -20.08 -10.96 0.97
C ASN A 274 -19.28 -11.27 2.23
N ARG A 275 -19.33 -10.34 3.22
CA ARG A 275 -18.58 -10.39 4.49
C ARG A 275 -17.04 -10.39 4.31
N ARG A 276 -16.52 -9.82 3.24
CA ARG A 276 -15.09 -9.68 2.95
C ARG A 276 -14.77 -8.23 2.63
N LEU A 277 -13.53 -7.84 2.77
CA LEU A 277 -13.11 -6.46 2.65
C LEU A 277 -12.57 -6.14 1.25
N ILE A 278 -13.08 -5.07 0.66
CA ILE A 278 -12.53 -4.44 -0.54
C ILE A 278 -12.13 -3.01 -0.20
N LEU A 279 -10.87 -2.67 -0.43
CA LEU A 279 -10.33 -1.32 -0.36
C LEU A 279 -10.03 -0.91 -1.81
N TYR A 280 -10.78 0.04 -2.37
CA TYR A 280 -10.61 0.44 -3.77
C TYR A 280 -9.44 1.38 -3.99
N GLY A 281 -9.01 2.10 -2.96
CA GLY A 281 -7.83 2.97 -2.98
C GLY A 281 -7.54 3.49 -1.58
N CYS A 282 -6.39 3.08 -1.05
CA CYS A 282 -6.01 3.38 0.34
C CYS A 282 -5.41 4.78 0.53
N GLY A 283 -5.14 5.51 -0.57
CA GLY A 283 -4.42 6.77 -0.52
C GLY A 283 -2.91 6.61 -0.33
N ASP A 284 -2.20 7.71 -0.24
CA ASP A 284 -0.79 7.69 0.16
C ASP A 284 -0.73 7.52 1.68
N PHE A 285 -0.01 6.51 2.15
CA PHE A 285 0.22 6.39 3.58
C PHE A 285 1.38 7.26 4.04
N LEU A 286 2.41 7.36 3.20
CA LEU A 286 3.55 8.21 3.45
C LEU A 286 4.10 8.75 2.13
N ASN A 287 4.19 10.08 2.00
CA ASN A 287 4.67 10.76 0.81
C ASN A 287 5.49 12.02 1.17
N ASP A 288 6.08 12.68 0.17
CA ASP A 288 6.80 13.94 0.28
C ASP A 288 6.08 15.10 -0.45
N TYR A 289 4.74 15.10 -0.43
CA TYR A 289 3.91 16.04 -1.19
C TYR A 289 3.60 17.33 -0.46
N GLU A 290 4.05 17.50 0.77
CA GLU A 290 3.85 18.73 1.52
C GLU A 290 4.40 19.96 0.76
N GLY A 291 3.55 20.98 0.63
CA GLY A 291 3.87 22.19 -0.13
C GLY A 291 3.68 22.07 -1.65
N ILE A 292 3.18 20.92 -2.15
CA ILE A 292 2.71 20.78 -3.53
C ILE A 292 1.22 21.11 -3.56
N SER A 293 0.82 22.05 -4.43
CA SER A 293 -0.55 22.54 -4.57
C SER A 293 -1.28 21.97 -5.79
N GLY A 294 -2.62 22.09 -5.79
CA GLY A 294 -3.49 21.74 -6.91
C GLY A 294 -4.44 20.57 -6.67
N TYR A 295 -4.31 19.89 -5.52
CA TYR A 295 -5.11 18.70 -5.18
C TYR A 295 -5.73 18.77 -3.78
N GLU A 296 -5.82 19.95 -3.20
CA GLU A 296 -6.26 20.19 -1.82
C GLU A 296 -7.67 19.64 -1.54
N ALA A 297 -8.53 19.64 -2.57
CA ALA A 297 -9.90 19.11 -2.48
C ALA A 297 -9.95 17.61 -2.15
N PHE A 298 -8.89 16.87 -2.45
CA PHE A 298 -8.80 15.44 -2.17
C PHE A 298 -8.21 15.12 -0.79
N ARG A 299 -7.69 16.12 -0.07
CA ARG A 299 -7.07 15.92 1.25
C ARG A 299 -6.04 14.79 1.22
N SER A 300 -5.11 14.85 0.27
CA SER A 300 -4.00 13.89 0.18
C SER A 300 -3.00 13.94 1.35
N ASP A 301 -3.18 14.91 2.24
CA ASP A 301 -2.54 15.00 3.54
C ASP A 301 -3.11 13.99 4.56
N LEU A 302 -4.33 13.50 4.35
CA LEU A 302 -5.02 12.56 5.22
C LEU A 302 -4.96 11.13 4.69
N THR A 303 -4.72 10.19 5.58
CA THR A 303 -4.61 8.77 5.25
C THR A 303 -5.19 7.88 6.36
N LEU A 304 -5.24 6.58 6.10
CA LEU A 304 -5.83 5.61 7.01
C LEU A 304 -4.89 4.41 7.24
N MET A 305 -4.78 3.98 8.49
CA MET A 305 -4.34 2.63 8.83
C MET A 305 -5.55 1.71 8.79
N TYR A 306 -5.55 0.70 7.93
CA TYR A 306 -6.63 -0.27 7.83
C TYR A 306 -6.29 -1.51 8.66
N LEU A 307 -7.01 -1.71 9.76
CA LEU A 307 -6.87 -2.86 10.65
C LEU A 307 -8.03 -3.82 10.39
N ALA A 308 -7.76 -4.91 9.66
CA ALA A 308 -8.75 -5.91 9.31
C ALA A 308 -8.56 -7.18 10.15
N THR A 309 -9.60 -7.59 10.87
CA THR A 309 -9.61 -8.86 11.61
C THR A 309 -10.36 -9.90 10.79
N ILE A 310 -9.69 -10.97 10.41
CA ILE A 310 -10.19 -12.01 9.50
C ILE A 310 -10.37 -13.33 10.25
N ASP A 311 -11.45 -14.04 9.99
CA ASP A 311 -11.63 -15.44 10.33
C ASP A 311 -10.85 -16.32 9.33
N PRO A 312 -9.77 -17.03 9.74
CA PRO A 312 -8.99 -17.84 8.82
C PRO A 312 -9.72 -19.09 8.33
N GLN A 313 -10.82 -19.50 8.97
CA GLN A 313 -11.58 -20.67 8.53
C GLN A 313 -12.47 -20.38 7.32
N GLN A 314 -12.99 -19.16 7.24
CA GLN A 314 -13.94 -18.75 6.19
C GLN A 314 -13.41 -17.61 5.31
N GLY A 315 -12.28 -17.01 5.67
CA GLY A 315 -11.75 -15.82 5.03
C GLY A 315 -12.65 -14.60 5.20
N GLN A 316 -13.54 -14.59 6.20
CA GLN A 316 -14.52 -13.54 6.41
C GLN A 316 -13.98 -12.44 7.31
N LEU A 317 -14.38 -11.22 7.03
CA LEU A 317 -14.11 -10.06 7.85
C LEU A 317 -14.93 -10.11 9.15
N LEU A 318 -14.26 -10.07 10.29
CA LEU A 318 -14.87 -9.97 11.61
C LEU A 318 -14.97 -8.51 12.06
N GLU A 319 -13.95 -7.71 11.75
CA GLU A 319 -13.87 -6.29 12.08
C GLU A 319 -12.99 -5.55 11.07
N ALA A 320 -13.40 -4.36 10.66
CA ALA A 320 -12.56 -3.39 9.97
C ALA A 320 -12.54 -2.11 10.79
N ARG A 321 -11.38 -1.82 11.40
CA ARG A 321 -11.11 -0.61 12.16
C ARG A 321 -10.07 0.21 11.43
N LEU A 322 -10.37 1.46 11.16
CA LEU A 322 -9.53 2.40 10.45
C LEU A 322 -9.04 3.47 11.42
N VAL A 323 -7.74 3.75 11.39
CA VAL A 323 -7.15 4.78 12.23
C VAL A 323 -6.71 5.95 11.36
N PRO A 324 -7.41 7.09 11.42
CA PRO A 324 -7.07 8.29 10.67
C PRO A 324 -5.71 8.85 11.07
N MET A 325 -4.91 9.20 10.06
CA MET A 325 -3.57 9.75 10.18
C MET A 325 -3.43 10.97 9.26
N HIS A 326 -2.46 11.81 9.57
CA HIS A 326 -2.08 13.00 8.81
C HIS A 326 -0.59 12.97 8.54
N VAL A 327 -0.18 13.19 7.28
CA VAL A 327 1.22 13.34 6.89
C VAL A 327 1.64 14.79 7.10
N GLU A 328 2.50 15.05 8.07
CA GLU A 328 3.06 16.37 8.35
C GLU A 328 4.52 16.26 8.75
N ARG A 329 5.39 17.04 8.15
CA ARG A 329 6.84 16.99 8.29
C ARG A 329 7.43 15.62 7.94
N PHE A 330 6.90 15.00 6.86
CA PHE A 330 7.25 13.65 6.39
C PHE A 330 7.06 12.58 7.48
N ARG A 331 6.06 12.77 8.33
CA ARG A 331 5.78 11.93 9.47
C ARG A 331 4.29 11.69 9.59
N LEU A 332 3.92 10.47 10.02
CA LEU A 332 2.54 10.11 10.33
C LEU A 332 2.15 10.57 11.72
N ASN A 333 1.11 11.38 11.81
CA ASN A 333 0.59 11.93 13.06
C ASN A 333 -0.89 11.56 13.21
N ARG A 334 -1.37 11.36 14.44
CA ARG A 334 -2.80 11.18 14.71
C ARG A 334 -3.54 12.47 14.37
N VAL A 335 -4.73 12.32 13.81
CA VAL A 335 -5.61 13.46 13.51
C VAL A 335 -6.49 13.85 14.67
N GLY A 336 -6.98 15.09 14.66
CA GLY A 336 -8.05 15.57 15.54
C GLY A 336 -9.44 15.12 15.06
N GLU A 337 -10.47 15.46 15.83
CA GLU A 337 -11.85 15.07 15.55
C GLU A 337 -12.36 15.57 14.20
N ALA A 338 -12.01 16.79 13.80
CA ALA A 338 -12.49 17.38 12.55
C ALA A 338 -12.05 16.57 11.31
N ASP A 339 -10.78 16.20 11.24
CA ASP A 339 -10.23 15.41 10.12
C ASP A 339 -10.73 13.95 10.16
N ALA A 340 -10.84 13.38 11.36
CA ALA A 340 -11.42 12.04 11.51
C ALA A 340 -12.89 12.00 11.04
N ARG A 341 -13.66 13.04 11.36
CA ARG A 341 -15.05 13.21 10.91
C ARG A 341 -15.11 13.36 9.38
N TRP A 342 -14.25 14.20 8.83
CA TRP A 342 -14.17 14.39 7.38
C TRP A 342 -13.92 13.05 6.64
N LEU A 343 -12.96 12.25 7.12
CA LEU A 343 -12.69 10.91 6.54
C LEU A 343 -13.88 9.96 6.72
N CYS A 344 -14.56 10.00 7.90
CA CYS A 344 -15.74 9.19 8.15
C CYS A 344 -16.90 9.56 7.20
N ASP A 345 -17.13 10.85 6.99
CA ASP A 345 -18.16 11.35 6.08
C ASP A 345 -17.84 11.01 4.62
N LEU A 346 -16.59 11.14 4.21
CA LEU A 346 -16.11 10.70 2.89
C LEU A 346 -16.36 9.21 2.66
N LEU A 347 -15.97 8.36 3.62
CA LEU A 347 -16.19 6.91 3.53
C LEU A 347 -17.68 6.56 3.47
N ASN A 348 -18.54 7.29 4.20
CA ASN A 348 -19.99 7.13 4.12
C ASN A 348 -20.53 7.55 2.75
N GLN A 349 -20.09 8.68 2.22
CA GLN A 349 -20.51 9.17 0.90
C GLN A 349 -20.15 8.14 -0.20
N LEU A 350 -18.92 7.62 -0.17
CA LEU A 350 -18.42 6.69 -1.18
C LEU A 350 -18.91 5.25 -0.95
N GLY A 351 -19.09 4.84 0.29
CA GLY A 351 -19.48 3.48 0.67
C GLY A 351 -20.99 3.21 0.61
N ALA A 352 -21.83 4.25 0.72
CA ALA A 352 -23.30 4.08 0.73
C ALA A 352 -23.84 3.37 -0.52
N PRO A 353 -23.41 3.72 -1.75
CA PRO A 353 -23.85 2.99 -2.96
C PRO A 353 -23.41 1.52 -2.96
N LEU A 354 -22.32 1.20 -2.26
CA LEU A 354 -21.74 -0.14 -2.14
C LEU A 354 -22.32 -0.94 -0.95
N GLY A 355 -23.25 -0.33 -0.18
CA GLY A 355 -23.85 -0.97 0.99
C GLY A 355 -22.91 -1.06 2.20
N THR A 356 -21.98 -0.12 2.32
CA THR A 356 -21.06 -0.02 3.46
C THR A 356 -21.20 1.35 4.13
N ARG A 357 -21.16 1.38 5.44
CA ARG A 357 -21.17 2.60 6.25
C ARG A 357 -19.97 2.66 7.19
N ALA A 358 -19.60 3.86 7.56
CA ALA A 358 -18.51 4.17 8.49
C ALA A 358 -19.08 4.79 9.76
N GLU A 359 -18.60 4.36 10.92
CA GLU A 359 -18.99 4.86 12.23
C GLU A 359 -17.76 5.43 12.95
N LEU A 360 -17.81 6.71 13.33
CA LEU A 360 -16.74 7.37 14.07
C LEU A 360 -16.83 6.99 15.56
N ALA A 361 -15.75 6.47 16.11
CA ALA A 361 -15.63 6.13 17.52
C ALA A 361 -15.09 7.31 18.34
N PRO A 362 -15.28 7.32 19.69
CA PRO A 362 -14.80 8.40 20.56
C PRO A 362 -13.29 8.63 20.56
N ASP A 363 -12.50 7.63 20.18
CA ASP A 363 -11.03 7.71 20.02
C ASP A 363 -10.59 8.12 18.62
N HIS A 364 -11.54 8.67 17.83
CA HIS A 364 -11.38 9.11 16.45
C HIS A 364 -11.04 8.00 15.45
N ALA A 365 -11.13 6.72 15.83
CA ALA A 365 -11.08 5.64 14.86
C ALA A 365 -12.43 5.46 14.17
N ILE A 366 -12.39 4.85 12.99
CA ILE A 366 -13.57 4.60 12.17
C ILE A 366 -13.78 3.09 12.08
N THR A 367 -15.01 2.63 12.25
CA THR A 367 -15.38 1.23 12.06
C THR A 367 -16.28 1.10 10.82
N LEU A 368 -15.92 0.19 9.91
CA LEU A 368 -16.79 -0.13 8.78
C LEU A 368 -17.85 -1.16 9.17
N ARG A 369 -19.06 -0.97 8.65
CA ARG A 369 -20.20 -1.87 8.83
C ARG A 369 -20.86 -2.15 7.48
N SER A 370 -21.30 -3.38 7.28
CA SER A 370 -22.22 -3.68 6.17
C SER A 370 -23.60 -3.11 6.46
N SER A 371 -24.20 -2.42 5.48
CA SER A 371 -25.60 -1.96 5.55
C SER A 371 -26.58 -3.05 5.09
N ARG A 372 -26.07 -4.14 4.56
CA ARG A 372 -26.85 -5.25 3.98
C ARG A 372 -26.87 -6.45 4.93
N GLY A 373 -26.92 -6.22 6.23
CA GLY A 373 -27.21 -7.21 7.27
C GLY A 373 -26.27 -8.41 7.35
#